data_6bb780a5ef95db7a6fbf70c5a0e45e71
#
_entry.id   6bb780a5ef95db7a6fbf70c5a0e45e71
#
_cell.length_a   1.000
_cell.length_b   1.000
_cell.length_c   1.000
_cell.angle_alpha   90.00
_cell.angle_beta   90.00
_cell.angle_gamma   90.00
#
_symmetry.space_group_name_H-M   'P 1'
#
loop_
_entity.id
_entity.type
_entity.pdbx_description
1 polymer ?
#
loop_
_entity_poly.entity_id
_entity_poly.type
_entity_poly.pdbx_seq_one_letter_code
_entity_poly.pdbx_strand_id
1 'polypeptide(L)'
;AAMTARILDQIEKLLQTRGDEIVGFVIEPLIQGATGLFVHPKGFLKAVEQLCRKYDVLLIVDEVAVGFGRTGKMFACEHEDVQPDLMCLGKAITGGYVPLAATLTSQEIYDAFLSHTHAEKTFFHGHTYTGNQVVCAVALENIKLFKKRHLISQIQKTSQTLAQQLH
;
A
#
# COMPACT_ATOMS: atom_id res chain seq x y z
N ALA A 1 4.57 -19.38 13.72
CA ALA A 1 3.94 -18.70 14.87
C ALA A 1 5.00 -18.07 15.80
N ALA A 2 5.98 -18.83 16.32
CA ALA A 2 6.98 -18.30 17.28
C ALA A 2 7.85 -17.19 16.68
N MET A 3 8.31 -17.33 15.43
CA MET A 3 9.12 -16.31 14.73
C MET A 3 8.33 -15.00 14.55
N THR A 4 7.08 -15.10 14.13
CA THR A 4 6.20 -13.93 13.93
C THR A 4 6.01 -13.16 15.23
N ALA A 5 5.70 -13.85 16.32
CA ALA A 5 5.56 -13.23 17.65
C ALA A 5 6.84 -12.53 18.10
N ARG A 6 8.01 -13.15 17.85
CA ARG A 6 9.31 -12.53 18.16
C ARG A 6 9.57 -11.26 17.37
N ILE A 7 9.22 -11.25 16.06
CA ILE A 7 9.40 -10.06 15.22
C ILE A 7 8.47 -8.93 15.70
N LEU A 8 7.20 -9.23 16.00
CA LEU A 8 6.26 -8.23 16.52
C LEU A 8 6.71 -7.68 17.88
N ASP A 9 7.22 -8.51 18.78
CA ASP A 9 7.80 -8.08 20.04
C ASP A 9 9.02 -7.14 19.83
N GLN A 10 9.87 -7.42 18.85
CA GLN A 10 10.99 -6.55 18.49
C GLN A 10 10.53 -5.20 17.94
N ILE A 11 9.51 -5.21 17.07
CA ILE A 11 8.90 -3.98 16.54
C ILE A 11 8.31 -3.18 17.71
N GLU A 12 7.53 -3.82 18.57
CA GLU A 12 6.90 -3.15 19.71
C GLU A 12 7.94 -2.53 20.65
N LYS A 13 9.00 -3.26 21.00
CA LYS A 13 10.10 -2.74 21.83
C LYS A 13 10.78 -1.53 21.18
N LEU A 14 10.99 -1.55 19.87
CA LEU A 14 11.55 -0.43 19.13
C LEU A 14 10.63 0.80 19.24
N LEU A 15 9.35 0.62 18.99
CA LEU A 15 8.36 1.70 19.09
C LEU A 15 8.22 2.25 20.51
N GLN A 16 8.30 1.39 21.53
CA GLN A 16 8.31 1.81 22.94
C GLN A 16 9.49 2.67 23.31
N THR A 17 10.69 2.34 22.79
CA THR A 17 11.93 2.98 23.20
C THR A 17 12.34 4.15 22.33
N ARG A 18 11.84 4.21 21.09
CA ARG A 18 12.24 5.20 20.08
C ARG A 18 11.06 5.73 19.26
N GLY A 19 9.84 5.59 19.75
CA GLY A 19 8.63 6.05 19.04
C GLY A 19 8.69 7.54 18.67
N ASP A 20 9.23 8.36 19.54
CA ASP A 20 9.41 9.81 19.32
C ASP A 20 10.31 10.16 18.12
N GLU A 21 11.13 9.21 17.66
CA GLU A 21 12.02 9.37 16.52
C GLU A 21 11.44 8.76 15.22
N ILE A 22 10.30 8.04 15.31
CA ILE A 22 9.73 7.24 14.22
C ILE A 22 8.40 7.85 13.80
N VAL A 23 8.38 8.47 12.63
CA VAL A 23 7.16 9.09 12.07
C VAL A 23 6.28 8.08 11.34
N GLY A 24 6.86 7.03 10.76
CA GLY A 24 6.10 6.08 9.95
C GLY A 24 6.77 4.70 9.83
N PHE A 25 5.94 3.70 9.61
CA PHE A 25 6.32 2.31 9.34
C PHE A 25 5.91 1.96 7.90
N VAL A 26 6.90 1.66 7.04
CA VAL A 26 6.68 1.30 5.64
C VAL A 26 6.71 -0.21 5.47
N ILE A 27 5.71 -0.77 4.77
CA ILE A 27 5.63 -2.21 4.53
C ILE A 27 4.96 -2.52 3.18
N GLU A 28 5.51 -3.50 2.42
CA GLU A 28 4.78 -4.15 1.33
C GLU A 28 3.77 -5.13 1.97
N PRO A 29 2.45 -5.00 1.74
CA PRO A 29 1.47 -5.87 2.37
C PRO A 29 1.49 -7.28 1.77
N LEU A 30 1.34 -8.32 2.60
CA LEU A 30 1.28 -9.74 2.30
C LEU A 30 2.56 -10.36 1.72
N ILE A 31 3.26 -9.69 0.83
CA ILE A 31 4.45 -10.23 0.17
C ILE A 31 5.44 -9.11 -0.14
N GLN A 32 6.69 -9.29 0.25
CA GLN A 32 7.79 -8.43 -0.16
C GLN A 32 8.34 -8.92 -1.51
N GLY A 33 8.23 -8.09 -2.54
CA GLY A 33 8.63 -8.47 -3.89
C GLY A 33 10.14 -8.50 -4.08
N ALA A 34 10.82 -7.41 -3.81
CA ALA A 34 12.23 -7.20 -4.14
C ALA A 34 13.20 -8.04 -3.29
N THR A 35 12.79 -8.52 -2.14
CA THR A 35 13.60 -9.35 -1.23
C THR A 35 13.54 -10.85 -1.54
N GLY A 36 12.99 -11.25 -2.69
CA GLY A 36 12.89 -12.64 -3.10
C GLY A 36 11.52 -13.27 -2.84
N LEU A 37 10.45 -12.48 -2.95
CA LEU A 37 9.05 -12.90 -2.79
C LEU A 37 8.75 -13.49 -1.39
N PHE A 38 9.22 -12.81 -0.36
CA PHE A 38 8.96 -13.23 1.01
C PHE A 38 7.50 -12.99 1.39
N VAL A 39 6.78 -14.09 1.67
CA VAL A 39 5.36 -14.03 2.05
C VAL A 39 5.23 -13.84 3.56
N HIS A 40 4.51 -12.81 3.96
CA HIS A 40 4.21 -12.55 5.37
C HIS A 40 3.24 -13.58 5.94
N PRO A 41 3.39 -13.96 7.21
CA PRO A 41 2.38 -14.77 7.90
C PRO A 41 1.03 -14.04 7.95
N LYS A 42 -0.06 -14.81 7.85
CA LYS A 42 -1.41 -14.27 7.98
C LYS A 42 -1.60 -13.55 9.31
N GLY A 43 -2.19 -12.36 9.27
CA GLY A 43 -2.42 -11.49 10.43
C GLY A 43 -1.23 -10.61 10.80
N PHE A 44 -0.09 -10.73 10.10
CA PHE A 44 1.09 -9.92 10.41
C PHE A 44 0.86 -8.44 10.11
N LEU A 45 0.29 -8.11 8.96
CA LEU A 45 0.01 -6.74 8.58
C LEU A 45 -0.98 -6.07 9.55
N LYS A 46 -2.02 -6.82 9.96
CA LYS A 46 -2.99 -6.32 10.96
C LYS A 46 -2.34 -6.07 12.31
N ALA A 47 -1.44 -6.93 12.74
CA ALA A 47 -0.71 -6.73 13.99
C ALA A 47 0.22 -5.50 13.92
N VAL A 48 0.89 -5.27 12.78
CA VAL A 48 1.69 -4.06 12.55
C VAL A 48 0.82 -2.81 12.59
N GLU A 49 -0.35 -2.81 11.94
CA GLU A 49 -1.31 -1.70 12.03
C GLU A 49 -1.66 -1.37 13.48
N GLN A 50 -1.99 -2.39 14.29
CA GLN A 50 -2.33 -2.20 15.70
C GLN A 50 -1.18 -1.59 16.50
N LEU A 51 0.06 -2.00 16.23
CA LEU A 51 1.23 -1.38 16.86
C LEU A 51 1.41 0.07 16.41
N CYS A 52 1.26 0.37 15.12
CA CYS A 52 1.32 1.73 14.59
C CYS A 52 0.30 2.63 15.29
N ARG A 53 -0.96 2.18 15.41
CA ARG A 53 -2.02 2.94 16.12
C ARG A 53 -1.71 3.12 17.60
N LYS A 54 -1.17 2.10 18.26
CA LYS A 54 -0.82 2.13 19.70
C LYS A 54 0.26 3.17 20.02
N TYR A 55 1.20 3.35 19.12
CA TYR A 55 2.38 4.21 19.33
C TYR A 55 2.36 5.50 18.51
N ASP A 56 1.21 5.85 17.92
CA ASP A 56 1.03 7.06 17.10
C ASP A 56 2.04 7.19 15.96
N VAL A 57 2.29 6.06 15.26
CA VAL A 57 3.19 5.95 14.11
C VAL A 57 2.35 5.75 12.87
N LEU A 58 2.63 6.48 11.79
CA LEU A 58 1.90 6.37 10.53
C LEU A 58 2.19 5.02 9.85
N LEU A 59 1.15 4.34 9.40
CA LEU A 59 1.30 3.13 8.59
C LEU A 59 1.30 3.48 7.10
N ILE A 60 2.39 3.15 6.42
CA ILE A 60 2.57 3.36 4.98
C ILE A 60 2.61 2.00 4.31
N VAL A 61 1.64 1.69 3.46
CA VAL A 61 1.66 0.45 2.68
C VAL A 61 2.15 0.69 1.26
N ASP A 62 3.10 -0.11 0.83
CA ASP A 62 3.60 -0.12 -0.53
C ASP A 62 2.83 -1.17 -1.36
N GLU A 63 1.81 -0.71 -2.05
CA GLU A 63 0.98 -1.52 -2.97
C GLU A 63 1.49 -1.50 -4.42
N VAL A 64 2.68 -0.95 -4.66
CA VAL A 64 3.25 -0.81 -6.01
C VAL A 64 3.36 -2.15 -6.74
N ALA A 65 3.72 -3.23 -6.04
CA ALA A 65 3.83 -4.56 -6.63
C ALA A 65 2.57 -5.42 -6.45
N VAL A 66 1.83 -5.24 -5.38
CA VAL A 66 0.76 -6.15 -4.94
C VAL A 66 -0.65 -5.61 -5.17
N GLY A 67 -0.79 -4.33 -5.47
CA GLY A 67 -2.06 -3.69 -5.77
C GLY A 67 -2.67 -4.09 -7.13
N PHE A 68 -3.83 -3.54 -7.41
CA PHE A 68 -4.57 -3.71 -8.67
C PHE A 68 -4.81 -5.17 -9.03
N GLY A 69 -5.31 -5.96 -8.08
CA GLY A 69 -5.77 -7.32 -8.31
C GLY A 69 -4.71 -8.39 -8.22
N ARG A 70 -3.43 -8.08 -8.04
CA ARG A 70 -2.33 -9.05 -7.99
C ARG A 70 -2.57 -10.18 -6.98
N THR A 71 -3.17 -9.87 -5.85
CA THR A 71 -3.45 -10.82 -4.77
C THR A 71 -4.89 -11.33 -4.73
N GLY A 72 -5.75 -10.94 -5.70
CA GLY A 72 -7.15 -11.33 -5.75
C GLY A 72 -8.13 -10.35 -5.09
N LYS A 73 -7.63 -9.27 -4.50
CA LYS A 73 -8.42 -8.08 -4.11
C LYS A 73 -7.87 -6.85 -4.83
N MET A 74 -8.59 -5.72 -4.81
CA MET A 74 -8.09 -4.51 -5.48
C MET A 74 -6.77 -4.07 -4.88
N PHE A 75 -6.66 -4.09 -3.56
CA PHE A 75 -5.43 -3.84 -2.81
C PHE A 75 -5.14 -4.99 -1.84
N ALA A 76 -3.86 -5.28 -1.62
CA ALA A 76 -3.45 -6.39 -0.78
C ALA A 76 -3.80 -6.17 0.70
N CYS A 77 -3.75 -4.94 1.20
CA CYS A 77 -4.13 -4.59 2.57
C CYS A 77 -5.58 -4.96 2.92
N GLU A 78 -6.48 -5.03 1.92
CA GLU A 78 -7.86 -5.46 2.12
C GLU A 78 -8.01 -6.92 2.62
N HIS A 79 -7.00 -7.77 2.42
CA HIS A 79 -7.06 -9.17 2.89
C HIS A 79 -7.09 -9.28 4.42
N GLU A 80 -6.52 -8.31 5.10
CA GLU A 80 -6.45 -8.27 6.56
C GLU A 80 -7.26 -7.09 7.16
N ASP A 81 -8.12 -6.46 6.33
CA ASP A 81 -8.94 -5.31 6.73
C ASP A 81 -8.09 -4.21 7.39
N VAL A 82 -6.97 -3.85 6.73
CA VAL A 82 -6.04 -2.82 7.17
C VAL A 82 -6.30 -1.52 6.42
N GLN A 83 -6.36 -0.42 7.16
CA GLN A 83 -6.50 0.93 6.63
C GLN A 83 -5.22 1.73 6.89
N PRO A 84 -4.34 1.87 5.89
CA PRO A 84 -3.11 2.63 6.04
C PRO A 84 -3.37 4.15 6.06
N ASP A 85 -2.43 4.91 6.61
CA ASP A 85 -2.43 6.36 6.56
C ASP A 85 -1.94 6.87 5.20
N LEU A 86 -0.97 6.16 4.61
CA LEU A 86 -0.49 6.40 3.25
C LEU A 86 -0.44 5.08 2.47
N MET A 87 -0.76 5.17 1.16
CA MET A 87 -0.70 4.04 0.25
C MET A 87 0.07 4.43 -1.01
N CYS A 88 1.16 3.72 -1.29
CA CYS A 88 1.95 3.92 -2.49
C CYS A 88 1.44 3.03 -3.63
N LEU A 89 1.17 3.62 -4.79
CA LEU A 89 0.64 2.95 -5.97
C LEU A 89 1.57 3.15 -7.17
N GLY A 90 1.66 2.14 -8.03
CA GLY A 90 2.48 2.21 -9.23
C GLY A 90 2.18 1.07 -10.18
N LYS A 91 3.09 0.77 -11.08
CA LYS A 91 3.05 -0.37 -12.03
C LYS A 91 1.68 -0.58 -12.67
N ALA A 92 0.85 -1.44 -12.08
CA ALA A 92 -0.46 -1.80 -12.63
C ALA A 92 -1.50 -0.67 -12.61
N ILE A 93 -1.22 0.47 -11.98
CA ILE A 93 -2.11 1.65 -12.01
C ILE A 93 -2.42 2.09 -13.45
N THR A 94 -1.49 1.89 -14.39
CA THR A 94 -1.67 2.22 -15.82
C THR A 94 -1.80 0.98 -16.70
N GLY A 95 -1.95 -0.21 -16.13
CA GLY A 95 -1.94 -1.47 -16.89
C GLY A 95 -0.60 -1.75 -17.59
N GLY A 96 0.48 -1.07 -17.23
CA GLY A 96 1.81 -1.23 -17.82
C GLY A 96 2.07 -0.41 -19.09
N TYR A 97 1.13 0.44 -19.50
CA TYR A 97 1.26 1.22 -20.74
C TYR A 97 2.20 2.42 -20.60
N VAL A 98 2.16 3.11 -19.49
CA VAL A 98 2.95 4.32 -19.22
C VAL A 98 3.40 4.39 -17.77
N PRO A 99 4.54 5.03 -17.45
CA PRO A 99 5.00 5.16 -16.08
C PRO A 99 4.13 6.15 -15.31
N LEU A 100 3.61 5.70 -14.16
CA LEU A 100 2.90 6.53 -13.19
C LEU A 100 3.07 5.92 -11.80
N ALA A 101 3.24 6.80 -10.82
CA ALA A 101 3.07 6.49 -9.41
C ALA A 101 2.12 7.48 -8.78
N ALA A 102 1.47 7.06 -7.70
CA ALA A 102 0.63 7.92 -6.89
C ALA A 102 0.78 7.53 -5.43
N THR A 103 0.72 8.49 -4.54
CA THR A 103 0.60 8.26 -3.10
C THR A 103 -0.76 8.78 -2.66
N LEU A 104 -1.57 7.90 -2.11
CA LEU A 104 -2.83 8.28 -1.46
C LEU A 104 -2.53 8.55 0.02
N THR A 105 -3.25 9.48 0.59
CA THR A 105 -3.11 9.80 2.02
C THR A 105 -4.48 10.16 2.63
N SER A 106 -4.55 10.17 3.97
CA SER A 106 -5.74 10.62 4.67
C SER A 106 -5.95 12.13 4.49
N GLN A 107 -7.18 12.60 4.71
CA GLN A 107 -7.51 14.02 4.67
C GLN A 107 -6.72 14.80 5.74
N GLU A 108 -6.52 14.23 6.91
CA GLU A 108 -5.75 14.82 8.00
C GLU A 108 -4.30 15.13 7.60
N ILE A 109 -3.62 14.15 6.98
CA ILE A 109 -2.25 14.36 6.50
C ILE A 109 -2.22 15.40 5.37
N TYR A 110 -3.18 15.36 4.45
CA TYR A 110 -3.28 16.36 3.39
C TYR A 110 -3.46 17.77 3.96
N ASP A 111 -4.35 17.94 4.93
CA ASP A 111 -4.66 19.23 5.55
C ASP A 111 -3.45 19.81 6.32
N ALA A 112 -2.55 18.96 6.82
CA ALA A 112 -1.33 19.41 7.48
C ALA A 112 -0.40 20.23 6.56
N PHE A 113 -0.49 20.01 5.25
CA PHE A 113 0.27 20.76 4.25
C PHE A 113 -0.46 22.01 3.72
N LEU A 114 -1.72 22.22 4.12
CA LEU A 114 -2.49 23.40 3.69
C LEU A 114 -2.25 24.56 4.65
N SER A 115 -1.90 25.73 4.09
CA SER A 115 -1.84 26.97 4.85
C SER A 115 -1.91 28.18 3.91
N HIS A 116 -2.63 29.20 4.32
CA HIS A 116 -2.65 30.49 3.62
C HIS A 116 -1.58 31.46 4.14
N THR A 117 -0.98 31.18 5.28
CA THR A 117 -0.09 32.09 6.00
C THR A 117 1.31 31.53 6.23
N HIS A 118 1.50 30.21 6.11
CA HIS A 118 2.72 29.49 6.41
C HIS A 118 3.24 28.77 5.17
N ALA A 119 4.08 29.44 4.38
CA ALA A 119 4.67 28.89 3.16
C ALA A 119 5.54 27.64 3.43
N GLU A 120 6.09 27.53 4.64
CA GLU A 120 6.89 26.40 5.12
C GLU A 120 6.09 25.07 5.18
N LYS A 121 4.76 25.14 5.21
CA LYS A 121 3.91 23.95 5.15
C LYS A 121 3.74 23.38 3.74
N THR A 122 4.21 24.09 2.72
CA THR A 122 4.08 23.64 1.34
C THR A 122 4.85 22.35 1.11
N PHE A 123 4.15 21.34 0.57
CA PHE A 123 4.77 20.07 0.18
C PHE A 123 5.50 20.20 -1.16
N PHE A 124 6.78 20.54 -1.11
CA PHE A 124 7.64 20.70 -2.28
C PHE A 124 8.13 19.35 -2.78
N HIS A 125 7.23 18.56 -3.36
CA HIS A 125 7.55 17.27 -3.94
C HIS A 125 6.93 17.11 -5.33
N GLY A 126 7.75 16.73 -6.29
CA GLY A 126 7.32 16.50 -7.65
C GLY A 126 8.46 16.57 -8.65
N HIS A 127 8.12 16.40 -9.90
CA HIS A 127 9.02 16.56 -11.05
C HIS A 127 8.24 17.18 -12.22
N THR A 128 8.94 17.55 -13.29
CA THR A 128 8.35 18.23 -14.46
C THR A 128 7.09 17.54 -15.00
N TYR A 129 7.02 16.23 -14.95
CA TYR A 129 5.91 15.44 -15.49
C TYR A 129 4.86 15.03 -14.44
N THR A 130 4.94 15.54 -13.22
CA THR A 130 3.94 15.28 -12.17
C THR A 130 2.56 15.73 -12.63
N GLY A 131 1.56 14.86 -12.49
CA GLY A 131 0.19 15.13 -12.92
C GLY A 131 0.01 15.17 -14.45
N ASN A 132 0.89 14.54 -15.23
CA ASN A 132 0.77 14.49 -16.68
C ASN A 132 -0.63 13.99 -17.08
N GLN A 133 -1.36 14.81 -17.82
CA GLN A 133 -2.78 14.61 -18.15
C GLN A 133 -3.02 13.34 -18.97
N VAL A 134 -2.14 13.02 -19.91
CA VAL A 134 -2.24 11.82 -20.75
C VAL A 134 -2.08 10.58 -19.90
N VAL A 135 -1.08 10.55 -19.04
CA VAL A 135 -0.80 9.42 -18.14
C VAL A 135 -1.91 9.23 -17.12
N CYS A 136 -2.44 10.31 -16.55
CA CYS A 136 -3.61 10.28 -15.66
C CYS A 136 -4.86 9.74 -16.39
N ALA A 137 -5.09 10.12 -17.64
CA ALA A 137 -6.20 9.60 -18.43
C ALA A 137 -6.07 8.08 -18.67
N VAL A 138 -4.86 7.58 -18.94
CA VAL A 138 -4.60 6.13 -19.05
C VAL A 138 -4.91 5.40 -17.75
N ALA A 139 -4.47 5.93 -16.61
CA ALA A 139 -4.76 5.35 -15.30
C ALA A 139 -6.26 5.31 -15.00
N LEU A 140 -6.98 6.40 -15.26
CA LEU A 140 -8.43 6.47 -15.08
C LEU A 140 -9.16 5.45 -15.95
N GLU A 141 -8.76 5.29 -17.20
CA GLU A 141 -9.38 4.29 -18.11
C GLU A 141 -9.07 2.86 -17.63
N ASN A 142 -7.84 2.60 -17.18
CA ASN A 142 -7.50 1.32 -16.60
C ASN A 142 -8.38 0.97 -15.38
N ILE A 143 -8.60 1.92 -14.46
CA ILE A 143 -9.48 1.73 -13.29
C ILE A 143 -10.93 1.46 -13.74
N LYS A 144 -11.42 2.15 -14.77
CA LYS A 144 -12.75 1.87 -15.34
C LYS A 144 -12.84 0.45 -15.92
N LEU A 145 -11.77 -0.03 -16.56
CA LEU A 145 -11.72 -1.40 -17.09
C LEU A 145 -11.81 -2.45 -15.97
N PHE A 146 -11.17 -2.25 -14.82
CA PHE A 146 -11.34 -3.13 -13.65
C PHE A 146 -12.81 -3.29 -13.26
N LYS A 147 -13.55 -2.18 -13.18
CA LYS A 147 -14.99 -2.18 -12.87
C LYS A 147 -15.82 -2.81 -14.00
N LYS A 148 -15.66 -2.32 -15.24
CA LYS A 148 -16.46 -2.73 -16.40
C LYS A 148 -16.31 -4.22 -16.72
N ARG A 149 -15.12 -4.77 -16.55
CA ARG A 149 -14.83 -6.18 -16.87
C ARG A 149 -14.89 -7.11 -15.66
N HIS A 150 -15.21 -6.60 -14.47
CA HIS A 150 -15.20 -7.37 -13.21
C HIS A 150 -13.89 -8.15 -13.02
N LEU A 151 -12.74 -7.50 -13.29
CA LEU A 151 -11.43 -8.16 -13.37
C LEU A 151 -11.05 -8.88 -12.07
N ILE A 152 -11.35 -8.31 -10.91
CA ILE A 152 -11.05 -8.95 -9.62
C ILE A 152 -11.73 -10.31 -9.51
N SER A 153 -13.01 -10.40 -9.87
CA SER A 153 -13.74 -11.68 -9.85
C SER A 153 -13.18 -12.70 -10.85
N GLN A 154 -12.71 -12.24 -12.01
CA GLN A 154 -12.06 -13.12 -12.99
C GLN A 154 -10.71 -13.64 -12.46
N ILE A 155 -9.89 -12.76 -11.87
CA ILE A 155 -8.62 -13.15 -11.26
C ILE A 155 -8.84 -14.21 -10.18
N GLN A 156 -9.83 -14.02 -9.30
CA GLN A 156 -10.15 -14.97 -8.24
C GLN A 156 -10.51 -16.36 -8.81
N LYS A 157 -11.34 -16.42 -9.85
CA LYS A 157 -11.69 -17.69 -10.52
C LYS A 157 -10.47 -18.36 -11.15
N THR A 158 -9.65 -17.59 -11.88
CA THR A 158 -8.43 -18.11 -12.52
C THR A 158 -7.44 -18.63 -11.47
N SER A 159 -7.26 -17.91 -10.36
CA SER A 159 -6.40 -18.33 -9.26
C SER A 159 -6.87 -19.63 -8.61
N GLN A 160 -8.18 -19.81 -8.43
CA GLN A 160 -8.74 -21.07 -7.93
C GLN A 160 -8.46 -22.25 -8.88
N THR A 161 -8.68 -22.04 -10.19
CA THR A 161 -8.39 -23.06 -11.20
C THR A 161 -6.90 -23.42 -11.19
N LEU A 162 -6.01 -22.43 -11.14
CA LEU A 162 -4.57 -22.67 -11.08
C LEU A 162 -4.18 -23.46 -9.83
N ALA A 163 -4.69 -23.08 -8.67
CA ALA A 163 -4.42 -23.79 -7.43
C ALA A 163 -4.88 -25.26 -7.50
N GLN A 164 -6.03 -25.55 -8.11
CA GLN A 164 -6.51 -26.92 -8.31
C GLN A 164 -5.63 -27.74 -9.26
N GLN A 165 -4.95 -27.11 -10.22
CA GLN A 165 -4.08 -27.79 -11.18
C GLN A 165 -2.67 -28.02 -10.65
N LEU A 166 -2.26 -27.31 -9.61
CA LEU A 166 -0.95 -27.44 -8.97
C LEU A 166 -0.93 -28.43 -7.80
N HIS A 167 -2.10 -28.92 -7.38
CA HIS A 167 -2.30 -29.98 -6.37
C HIS A 167 -2.67 -31.29 -7.03
#